data_b2a8461ddebc9579b144f09eda875c07
#
_entry.id   b2a8461ddebc9579b144f09eda875c07
#
_cell.length_a   1.000
_cell.length_b   1.000
_cell.length_c   1.000
_cell.angle_alpha   90.00
_cell.angle_beta   90.00
_cell.angle_gamma   90.00
#
_symmetry.space_group_name_H-M   'P 1'
#
loop_
_entity.id
_entity.type
_entity.pdbx_description
1 polymer ?
#
loop_
_entity_poly.entity_id
_entity_poly.type
_entity_poly.pdbx_seq_one_letter_code
_entity_poly.pdbx_strand_id
1 'polypeptide(L)'
;MNREQIKEKYLSSAILYRLLEKKREKLITIISVLRFFTFFGGLILAWIGFTFSVTDGVILILLFTVLFLWLLKFYSKHFEKREFISNLASINQNEADALSGDLKAFDAGNSYSDIRHDFSFDVDLFGTSSLFQYLNRTVTDYGRDILASWLSDPFILSKDLLPRQKAIKELASKDKWRHKYMASGMKTPLEKNEISSLLNWMQERALFSSSALNKILILSLPALAIVSLVLAITGVLPYPVFVFIFLGNLLYIAGGLKKINNIHNALSRKYKFLSSIDRLLKAFENESFNSPLLNDVKLNISGDDISAAGSVRKLGRLLQAFDTRNNQIIGLVLNGMLLWDYQSIMRLEKWKSDYKRMFPVWLNMIGQVDAFISLGNYVYNNPDFVFPVESENYEVFSAKNLGHQLIDERKRVCNDFSLGKKGTVCIISGANMAGKSTFLRTVAVNYILAMTGAPVCASEMNFIPGKLFTSMRTMDSLSSNESYFYAELRRLFILKSRIESGEPVFFILDEILKGTNSADKSKGSLLFLEKIVEKGGTGLIATHDTSLGKMESDHPGTVINKCFEIEIDGENIRFDYKIQEGITQKMNAVFLMNQMGILD
;
A
#
# COMPACT_ATOMS: atom_id res chain seq x y z
N MET A 1 -7.40 -21.66 -14.29
CA MET A 1 -7.33 -22.29 -12.94
C MET A 1 -8.51 -21.75 -12.16
N ASN A 2 -9.25 -22.63 -11.47
CA ASN A 2 -10.27 -22.17 -10.54
C ASN A 2 -9.65 -21.78 -9.18
N ARG A 3 -10.44 -21.17 -8.28
CA ARG A 3 -10.00 -20.65 -7.00
C ARG A 3 -9.35 -21.72 -6.09
N GLU A 4 -9.87 -22.96 -6.12
CA GLU A 4 -9.33 -24.06 -5.33
C GLU A 4 -7.95 -24.52 -5.84
N GLN A 5 -7.77 -24.62 -7.15
CA GLN A 5 -6.46 -24.90 -7.76
C GLN A 5 -5.42 -23.82 -7.47
N ILE A 6 -5.85 -22.55 -7.39
CA ILE A 6 -4.97 -21.43 -7.00
C ILE A 6 -4.53 -21.61 -5.55
N LYS A 7 -5.43 -21.96 -4.66
CA LYS A 7 -5.13 -22.22 -3.24
C LYS A 7 -4.14 -23.38 -3.08
N GLU A 8 -4.36 -24.50 -3.79
CA GLU A 8 -3.43 -25.63 -3.77
C GLU A 8 -2.04 -25.26 -4.29
N LYS A 9 -1.97 -24.42 -5.33
CA LYS A 9 -0.69 -23.91 -5.85
C LYS A 9 0.03 -23.04 -4.80
N TYR A 10 -0.68 -22.21 -4.05
CA TYR A 10 -0.10 -21.43 -2.96
C TYR A 10 0.42 -22.34 -1.84
N LEU A 11 -0.36 -23.32 -1.39
CA LEU A 11 0.05 -24.25 -0.35
C LEU A 11 1.29 -25.06 -0.76
N SER A 12 1.30 -25.61 -1.97
CA SER A 12 2.46 -26.35 -2.50
C SER A 12 3.72 -25.48 -2.59
N SER A 13 3.55 -24.23 -3.02
CA SER A 13 4.65 -23.25 -3.07
C SER A 13 5.16 -22.89 -1.67
N ALA A 14 4.27 -22.69 -0.69
CA ALA A 14 4.65 -22.42 0.69
C ALA A 14 5.47 -23.56 1.28
N ILE A 15 5.05 -24.81 1.07
CA ILE A 15 5.77 -26.01 1.52
C ILE A 15 7.16 -26.07 0.86
N LEU A 16 7.25 -25.87 -0.45
CA LEU A 16 8.53 -25.87 -1.17
C LEU A 16 9.49 -24.81 -0.62
N TYR A 17 9.02 -23.57 -0.42
CA TYR A 17 9.87 -22.50 0.12
C TYR A 17 10.29 -22.78 1.57
N ARG A 18 9.44 -23.35 2.42
CA ARG A 18 9.82 -23.79 3.77
C ARG A 18 10.91 -24.87 3.76
N LEU A 19 10.85 -25.82 2.83
CA LEU A 19 11.92 -26.82 2.67
C LEU A 19 13.25 -26.19 2.22
N LEU A 20 13.19 -25.23 1.31
CA LEU A 20 14.37 -24.47 0.88
C LEU A 20 14.93 -23.60 2.01
N GLU A 21 14.09 -22.99 2.83
CA GLU A 21 14.47 -22.23 4.03
C GLU A 21 15.26 -23.12 5.01
N LYS A 22 14.72 -24.30 5.37
CA LYS A 22 15.39 -25.26 6.26
C LYS A 22 16.77 -25.71 5.74
N LYS A 23 16.91 -25.91 4.41
CA LYS A 23 18.23 -26.20 3.80
C LYS A 23 19.21 -25.04 4.02
N ARG A 24 18.74 -23.79 3.89
CA ARG A 24 19.58 -22.60 4.11
C ARG A 24 19.94 -22.42 5.58
N GLU A 25 19.04 -22.71 6.51
CA GLU A 25 19.32 -22.68 7.95
C GLU A 25 20.43 -23.63 8.34
N LYS A 26 20.40 -24.87 7.86
CA LYS A 26 21.49 -25.84 8.10
C LYS A 26 22.85 -25.30 7.62
N LEU A 27 22.89 -24.70 6.42
CA LEU A 27 24.09 -24.08 5.88
C LEU A 27 24.58 -22.90 6.74
N ILE A 28 23.68 -22.04 7.19
CA ILE A 28 23.97 -20.89 8.07
C ILE A 28 24.52 -21.38 9.40
N THR A 29 23.98 -22.45 9.97
CA THR A 29 24.49 -23.07 11.21
C THR A 29 25.90 -23.59 11.02
N ILE A 30 26.18 -24.30 9.92
CA ILE A 30 27.55 -24.80 9.61
C ILE A 30 28.53 -23.62 9.48
N ILE A 31 28.16 -22.56 8.75
CA ILE A 31 29.02 -21.38 8.59
C ILE A 31 29.24 -20.68 9.95
N SER A 32 28.24 -20.64 10.83
CA SER A 32 28.36 -20.06 12.17
C SER A 32 29.38 -20.86 13.03
N VAL A 33 29.32 -22.17 12.98
CA VAL A 33 30.27 -23.06 13.68
C VAL A 33 31.68 -22.87 13.10
N LEU A 34 31.83 -22.83 11.78
CA LEU A 34 33.12 -22.57 11.13
C LEU A 34 33.71 -21.21 11.55
N ARG A 35 32.88 -20.17 11.63
CA ARG A 35 33.31 -18.84 12.10
C ARG A 35 33.84 -18.90 13.54
N PHE A 36 33.12 -19.60 14.42
CA PHE A 36 33.55 -19.80 15.81
C PHE A 36 34.93 -20.44 15.88
N PHE A 37 35.13 -21.56 15.18
CA PHE A 37 36.42 -22.24 15.15
C PHE A 37 37.53 -21.42 14.46
N THR A 38 37.21 -20.68 13.40
CA THR A 38 38.16 -19.78 12.74
C THR A 38 38.63 -18.66 13.67
N PHE A 39 37.72 -18.07 14.46
CA PHE A 39 38.09 -17.01 15.40
C PHE A 39 38.94 -17.55 16.57
N PHE A 40 38.43 -18.51 17.33
CA PHE A 40 39.15 -19.05 18.49
C PHE A 40 40.35 -19.87 18.12
N GLY A 41 40.25 -20.73 17.10
CA GLY A 41 41.40 -21.50 16.58
C GLY A 41 42.48 -20.59 15.99
N GLY A 42 42.07 -19.52 15.30
CA GLY A 42 42.98 -18.50 14.78
C GLY A 42 43.77 -17.79 15.88
N LEU A 43 43.11 -17.43 17.00
CA LEU A 43 43.78 -16.84 18.16
C LEU A 43 44.80 -17.79 18.80
N ILE A 44 44.44 -19.06 18.98
CA ILE A 44 45.32 -20.08 19.54
C ILE A 44 46.55 -20.31 18.63
N LEU A 45 46.30 -20.48 17.33
CA LEU A 45 47.37 -20.70 16.36
C LEU A 45 48.30 -19.49 16.21
N ALA A 46 47.73 -18.27 16.26
CA ALA A 46 48.51 -17.04 16.25
C ALA A 46 49.41 -16.96 17.52
N TRP A 47 48.84 -17.27 18.69
CA TRP A 47 49.61 -17.32 19.94
C TRP A 47 50.77 -18.31 19.87
N ILE A 48 50.54 -19.52 19.34
CA ILE A 48 51.59 -20.52 19.09
C ILE A 48 52.60 -19.95 18.07
N GLY A 49 52.17 -19.30 16.99
CA GLY A 49 53.05 -18.67 16.01
C GLY A 49 54.02 -17.66 16.62
N PHE A 50 53.55 -16.86 17.57
CA PHE A 50 54.40 -15.91 18.32
C PHE A 50 55.45 -16.57 19.18
N THR A 51 55.30 -17.84 19.57
CA THR A 51 56.35 -18.59 20.29
C THR A 51 57.51 -18.99 19.37
N PHE A 52 57.28 -19.04 18.04
CA PHE A 52 58.35 -19.34 17.06
C PHE A 52 58.98 -18.06 16.50
N SER A 53 58.14 -17.11 16.02
CA SER A 53 58.62 -15.84 15.47
C SER A 53 57.48 -14.78 15.50
N VAL A 54 57.84 -13.51 15.68
CA VAL A 54 56.89 -12.40 15.58
C VAL A 54 56.25 -12.32 14.18
N THR A 55 57.03 -12.62 13.15
CA THR A 55 56.55 -12.64 11.75
C THR A 55 55.52 -13.72 11.53
N ASP A 56 55.73 -14.93 12.05
CA ASP A 56 54.78 -16.05 11.90
C ASP A 56 53.47 -15.77 12.63
N GLY A 57 53.53 -15.22 13.84
CA GLY A 57 52.34 -14.78 14.59
C GLY A 57 51.51 -13.74 13.84
N VAL A 58 52.16 -12.71 13.27
CA VAL A 58 51.49 -11.67 12.48
C VAL A 58 50.86 -12.22 11.21
N ILE A 59 51.56 -13.10 10.48
CA ILE A 59 51.04 -13.73 9.26
C ILE A 59 49.79 -14.55 9.59
N LEU A 60 49.79 -15.33 10.68
CA LEU A 60 48.66 -16.14 11.10
C LEU A 60 47.46 -15.26 11.48
N ILE A 61 47.65 -14.16 12.23
CA ILE A 61 46.58 -13.20 12.53
C ILE A 61 45.96 -12.67 11.25
N LEU A 62 46.77 -12.22 10.29
CA LEU A 62 46.28 -11.69 9.02
C LEU A 62 45.48 -12.74 8.24
N LEU A 63 46.03 -13.97 8.13
CA LEU A 63 45.38 -15.07 7.43
C LEU A 63 43.98 -15.38 8.02
N PHE A 64 43.93 -15.61 9.36
CA PHE A 64 42.66 -15.93 10.02
C PHE A 64 41.69 -14.76 10.04
N THR A 65 42.15 -13.51 10.10
CA THR A 65 41.32 -12.32 9.96
C THR A 65 40.67 -12.25 8.58
N VAL A 66 41.44 -12.47 7.50
CA VAL A 66 40.91 -12.50 6.13
C VAL A 66 39.87 -13.62 5.97
N LEU A 67 40.18 -14.83 6.46
CA LEU A 67 39.28 -15.97 6.42
C LEU A 67 37.99 -15.70 7.21
N PHE A 68 38.08 -15.10 8.38
CA PHE A 68 36.94 -14.74 9.21
C PHE A 68 36.06 -13.70 8.52
N LEU A 69 36.64 -12.64 7.93
CA LEU A 69 35.91 -11.63 7.17
C LEU A 69 35.22 -12.21 5.93
N TRP A 70 35.88 -13.17 5.25
CA TRP A 70 35.29 -13.89 4.13
C TRP A 70 34.08 -14.74 4.58
N LEU A 71 34.20 -15.47 5.69
CA LEU A 71 33.11 -16.24 6.29
C LEU A 71 31.95 -15.33 6.74
N LEU A 72 32.23 -14.14 7.27
CA LEU A 72 31.23 -13.14 7.62
C LEU A 72 30.39 -12.70 6.39
N LYS A 73 31.08 -12.38 5.30
CA LYS A 73 30.44 -12.00 4.04
C LYS A 73 29.60 -13.15 3.46
N PHE A 74 30.10 -14.37 3.55
CA PHE A 74 29.40 -15.57 3.09
C PHE A 74 28.17 -15.86 3.94
N TYR A 75 28.28 -15.75 5.26
CA TYR A 75 27.16 -15.83 6.20
C TYR A 75 26.06 -14.81 5.87
N SER A 76 26.41 -13.53 5.76
CA SER A 76 25.46 -12.46 5.46
C SER A 76 24.70 -12.73 4.16
N LYS A 77 25.38 -13.17 3.10
CA LYS A 77 24.75 -13.52 1.82
C LYS A 77 23.75 -14.68 1.94
N HIS A 78 24.08 -15.72 2.73
CA HIS A 78 23.17 -16.86 2.93
C HIS A 78 22.01 -16.50 3.85
N PHE A 79 22.24 -15.66 4.86
CA PHE A 79 21.21 -15.15 5.75
C PHE A 79 20.17 -14.31 4.98
N GLU A 80 20.63 -13.40 4.12
CA GLU A 80 19.75 -12.62 3.25
C GLU A 80 18.90 -13.47 2.31
N LYS A 81 19.49 -14.53 1.73
CA LYS A 81 18.77 -15.47 0.88
C LYS A 81 17.73 -16.28 1.65
N ARG A 82 18.07 -16.69 2.89
CA ARG A 82 17.13 -17.41 3.77
C ARG A 82 15.93 -16.52 4.11
N GLU A 83 16.16 -15.27 4.50
CA GLU A 83 15.11 -14.31 4.82
C GLU A 83 14.18 -14.08 3.61
N PHE A 84 14.73 -13.90 2.41
CA PHE A 84 13.96 -13.76 1.17
C PHE A 84 13.09 -15.00 0.87
N ILE A 85 13.63 -16.20 1.08
CA ILE A 85 12.88 -17.47 0.90
C ILE A 85 11.77 -17.60 1.95
N SER A 86 12.05 -17.23 3.20
CA SER A 86 11.06 -17.19 4.28
C SER A 86 9.90 -16.26 3.96
N ASN A 87 10.18 -15.06 3.45
CA ASN A 87 9.16 -14.12 3.00
C ASN A 87 8.29 -14.70 1.86
N LEU A 88 8.90 -15.41 0.90
CA LEU A 88 8.16 -16.10 -0.15
C LEU A 88 7.24 -17.21 0.42
N ALA A 89 7.72 -17.95 1.42
CA ALA A 89 6.89 -18.95 2.10
C ALA A 89 5.70 -18.31 2.81
N SER A 90 5.94 -17.21 3.53
CA SER A 90 4.89 -16.46 4.24
C SER A 90 3.87 -15.86 3.28
N ILE A 91 4.29 -15.25 2.17
CA ILE A 91 3.39 -14.69 1.15
C ILE A 91 2.43 -15.78 0.64
N ASN A 92 2.98 -16.93 0.24
CA ASN A 92 2.16 -18.01 -0.31
C ASN A 92 1.22 -18.63 0.76
N GLN A 93 1.66 -18.73 2.01
CA GLN A 93 0.80 -19.20 3.10
C GLN A 93 -0.33 -18.21 3.37
N ASN A 94 -0.02 -16.91 3.49
CA ASN A 94 -1.02 -15.87 3.76
C ASN A 94 -2.06 -15.78 2.63
N GLU A 95 -1.66 -15.98 1.37
CA GLU A 95 -2.62 -16.02 0.26
C GLU A 95 -3.53 -17.26 0.30
N ALA A 96 -2.99 -18.41 0.67
CA ALA A 96 -3.81 -19.61 0.85
C ALA A 96 -4.81 -19.43 2.01
N ASP A 97 -4.40 -18.81 3.10
CA ASP A 97 -5.25 -18.49 4.25
C ASP A 97 -6.33 -17.47 3.88
N ALA A 98 -5.97 -16.42 3.10
CA ALA A 98 -6.91 -15.43 2.57
C ALA A 98 -8.00 -16.04 1.68
N LEU A 99 -7.62 -16.99 0.82
CA LEU A 99 -8.58 -17.74 -0.01
C LEU A 99 -9.52 -18.62 0.83
N SER A 100 -9.15 -18.91 2.07
CA SER A 100 -9.98 -19.61 3.07
C SER A 100 -10.80 -18.66 3.95
N GLY A 101 -10.67 -17.32 3.75
CA GLY A 101 -11.38 -16.28 4.51
C GLY A 101 -10.61 -15.70 5.68
N ASP A 102 -9.38 -16.14 5.98
CA ASP A 102 -8.54 -15.53 7.03
C ASP A 102 -7.67 -14.41 6.45
N LEU A 103 -8.03 -13.17 6.76
CA LEU A 103 -7.36 -11.94 6.30
C LEU A 103 -6.43 -11.32 7.35
N LYS A 104 -6.22 -11.95 8.50
CA LYS A 104 -5.48 -11.36 9.65
C LYS A 104 -4.05 -10.96 9.32
N ALA A 105 -3.42 -11.59 8.33
CA ALA A 105 -2.05 -11.26 7.92
C ALA A 105 -1.93 -9.91 7.19
N PHE A 106 -3.06 -9.32 6.76
CA PHE A 106 -3.09 -8.10 5.96
C PHE A 106 -3.63 -6.92 6.76
N ASP A 107 -3.01 -5.76 6.55
CA ASP A 107 -3.41 -4.52 7.20
C ASP A 107 -4.84 -4.13 6.79
N ALA A 108 -5.65 -3.83 7.78
CA ALA A 108 -7.07 -3.51 7.62
C ALA A 108 -7.34 -2.05 7.23
N GLY A 109 -6.34 -1.19 7.21
CA GLY A 109 -6.49 0.21 6.84
C GLY A 109 -7.28 1.04 7.86
N ASN A 110 -7.27 0.68 9.14
CA ASN A 110 -8.03 1.40 10.18
C ASN A 110 -7.70 2.89 10.25
N SER A 111 -6.46 3.27 9.91
CA SER A 111 -6.01 4.68 9.89
C SER A 111 -6.66 5.53 8.80
N TYR A 112 -7.28 4.91 7.80
CA TYR A 112 -7.97 5.59 6.71
C TYR A 112 -9.48 5.68 6.92
N SER A 113 -10.00 5.13 8.02
CA SER A 113 -11.43 5.18 8.31
C SER A 113 -11.86 6.61 8.64
N ASP A 114 -12.81 7.13 7.87
CA ASP A 114 -13.43 8.43 8.09
C ASP A 114 -14.95 8.30 7.99
N ILE A 115 -15.62 8.58 9.10
CA ILE A 115 -17.08 8.52 9.22
C ILE A 115 -17.77 9.59 8.37
N ARG A 116 -17.08 10.72 8.11
CA ARG A 116 -17.62 11.84 7.32
C ARG A 116 -17.46 11.64 5.83
N HIS A 117 -16.73 10.61 5.42
CA HIS A 117 -16.52 10.30 4.01
C HIS A 117 -17.84 10.00 3.29
N ASP A 118 -17.89 10.27 2.01
CA ASP A 118 -19.11 10.14 1.20
C ASP A 118 -19.68 8.71 1.17
N PHE A 119 -18.84 7.67 1.29
CA PHE A 119 -19.29 6.28 1.21
C PHE A 119 -18.44 5.26 2.02
N SER A 120 -17.20 5.59 2.38
CA SER A 120 -16.25 4.58 2.87
C SER A 120 -16.72 3.84 4.12
N PHE A 121 -17.42 4.54 5.02
CA PHE A 121 -17.96 3.97 6.25
C PHE A 121 -19.15 3.05 5.99
N ASP A 122 -20.05 3.44 5.10
CA ASP A 122 -21.28 2.69 4.79
C ASP A 122 -21.00 1.34 4.11
N VAL A 123 -19.95 1.30 3.28
CA VAL A 123 -19.60 0.10 2.49
C VAL A 123 -18.52 -0.77 3.13
N ASP A 124 -18.15 -0.50 4.39
CA ASP A 124 -17.06 -1.20 5.07
C ASP A 124 -15.76 -1.20 4.24
N LEU A 125 -15.39 -0.02 3.72
CA LEU A 125 -14.22 0.11 2.87
C LEU A 125 -12.93 -0.16 3.62
N PHE A 126 -12.82 0.31 4.89
CA PHE A 126 -11.68 0.15 5.77
C PHE A 126 -12.08 -0.55 7.07
N GLY A 127 -11.14 -1.20 7.73
CA GLY A 127 -11.36 -1.93 8.96
C GLY A 127 -11.24 -3.46 8.79
N THR A 128 -11.47 -4.18 9.86
CA THR A 128 -11.40 -5.65 9.85
C THR A 128 -12.46 -6.25 8.93
N SER A 129 -12.07 -7.21 8.12
CA SER A 129 -12.92 -7.87 7.11
C SER A 129 -13.48 -6.90 6.05
N SER A 130 -12.81 -5.78 5.82
CA SER A 130 -13.17 -4.75 4.85
C SER A 130 -12.73 -5.09 3.42
N LEU A 131 -13.24 -4.30 2.46
CA LEU A 131 -12.76 -4.37 1.08
C LEU A 131 -11.27 -4.07 0.98
N PHE A 132 -10.78 -3.05 1.69
CA PHE A 132 -9.37 -2.71 1.70
C PHE A 132 -8.50 -3.89 2.18
N GLN A 133 -8.85 -4.50 3.32
CA GLN A 133 -8.11 -5.65 3.84
C GLN A 133 -8.09 -6.83 2.85
N TYR A 134 -9.20 -7.05 2.16
CA TYR A 134 -9.30 -8.09 1.14
C TYR A 134 -8.39 -7.84 -0.06
N LEU A 135 -8.21 -6.58 -0.47
CA LEU A 135 -7.38 -6.17 -1.61
C LEU A 135 -5.91 -5.97 -1.25
N ASN A 136 -5.63 -5.49 -0.05
CA ASN A 136 -4.31 -4.98 0.33
C ASN A 136 -3.24 -6.06 0.38
N ARG A 137 -2.24 -5.93 -0.48
CA ARG A 137 -1.02 -6.74 -0.54
C ARG A 137 0.23 -5.87 -0.58
N THR A 138 0.08 -4.61 -0.21
CA THR A 138 1.18 -3.64 -0.24
C THR A 138 2.24 -3.98 0.80
N VAL A 139 3.49 -3.77 0.45
CA VAL A 139 4.66 -4.00 1.32
C VAL A 139 5.32 -2.69 1.74
N THR A 140 4.77 -1.55 1.29
CA THR A 140 5.24 -0.21 1.62
C THR A 140 4.09 0.67 2.11
N ASP A 141 4.38 1.63 3.00
CA ASP A 141 3.38 2.62 3.43
C ASP A 141 2.90 3.48 2.25
N TYR A 142 3.80 3.81 1.31
CA TYR A 142 3.44 4.54 0.09
C TYR A 142 2.44 3.78 -0.77
N GLY A 143 2.63 2.48 -0.94
CA GLY A 143 1.69 1.63 -1.67
C GLY A 143 0.35 1.53 -0.97
N ARG A 144 0.36 1.43 0.36
CA ARG A 144 -0.84 1.39 1.18
C ARG A 144 -1.67 2.66 1.05
N ASP A 145 -1.02 3.82 1.14
CA ASP A 145 -1.69 5.13 0.97
C ASP A 145 -2.29 5.30 -0.42
N ILE A 146 -1.55 4.91 -1.47
CA ILE A 146 -2.02 5.01 -2.83
C ILE A 146 -3.20 4.08 -3.07
N LEU A 147 -3.15 2.83 -2.58
CA LEU A 147 -4.27 1.90 -2.69
C LEU A 147 -5.50 2.43 -1.93
N ALA A 148 -5.31 2.96 -0.71
CA ALA A 148 -6.37 3.58 0.07
C ALA A 148 -6.98 4.78 -0.66
N SER A 149 -6.14 5.67 -1.21
CA SER A 149 -6.59 6.82 -2.01
C SER A 149 -7.36 6.40 -3.27
N TRP A 150 -6.90 5.37 -3.98
CA TRP A 150 -7.63 4.87 -5.16
C TRP A 150 -8.99 4.28 -4.84
N LEU A 151 -9.19 3.77 -3.63
CA LEU A 151 -10.46 3.21 -3.19
C LEU A 151 -11.37 4.24 -2.55
N SER A 152 -10.83 5.27 -1.89
CA SER A 152 -11.62 6.34 -1.26
C SER A 152 -11.96 7.49 -2.22
N ASP A 153 -11.14 7.73 -3.25
CA ASP A 153 -11.44 8.66 -4.34
C ASP A 153 -11.24 7.95 -5.69
N PRO A 154 -12.13 7.00 -6.03
CA PRO A 154 -11.93 6.08 -7.15
C PRO A 154 -12.19 6.71 -8.51
N PHE A 155 -12.59 7.99 -8.59
CA PHE A 155 -12.93 8.64 -9.85
C PHE A 155 -11.76 8.58 -10.85
N ILE A 156 -12.00 7.90 -11.96
CA ILE A 156 -11.06 7.75 -13.07
C ILE A 156 -11.64 8.39 -14.34
N LEU A 157 -10.80 9.08 -15.10
CA LEU A 157 -11.20 9.56 -16.42
C LEU A 157 -11.33 8.38 -17.38
N SER A 158 -12.33 8.42 -18.26
CA SER A 158 -12.58 7.37 -19.26
C SER A 158 -11.36 6.95 -20.06
N LYS A 159 -10.54 7.91 -20.47
CA LYS A 159 -9.27 7.65 -21.21
C LYS A 159 -8.22 6.85 -20.43
N ASP A 160 -8.25 6.90 -19.10
CA ASP A 160 -7.26 6.27 -18.21
C ASP A 160 -7.71 4.89 -17.72
N LEU A 161 -9.00 4.56 -17.85
CA LEU A 161 -9.58 3.30 -17.38
C LEU A 161 -8.94 2.08 -18.07
N LEU A 162 -8.99 2.04 -19.39
CA LEU A 162 -8.49 0.91 -20.17
C LEU A 162 -6.97 0.68 -20.03
N PRO A 163 -6.10 1.71 -20.06
CA PRO A 163 -4.67 1.55 -19.76
C PRO A 163 -4.42 0.96 -18.37
N ARG A 164 -5.21 1.37 -17.36
CA ARG A 164 -5.10 0.87 -15.99
C ARG A 164 -5.51 -0.59 -15.88
N GLN A 165 -6.63 -0.97 -16.49
CA GLN A 165 -7.07 -2.37 -16.55
C GLN A 165 -6.03 -3.28 -17.22
N LYS A 166 -5.42 -2.82 -18.33
CA LYS A 166 -4.34 -3.55 -19.01
C LYS A 166 -3.13 -3.77 -18.10
N ALA A 167 -2.72 -2.74 -17.35
CA ALA A 167 -1.63 -2.84 -16.39
C ALA A 167 -1.91 -3.85 -15.28
N ILE A 168 -3.10 -3.80 -14.69
CA ILE A 168 -3.53 -4.73 -13.64
C ILE A 168 -3.58 -6.17 -14.18
N LYS A 169 -4.15 -6.37 -15.38
CA LYS A 169 -4.24 -7.69 -16.04
C LYS A 169 -2.88 -8.28 -16.36
N GLU A 170 -1.94 -7.47 -16.83
CA GLU A 170 -0.55 -7.90 -17.06
C GLU A 170 0.11 -8.34 -15.76
N LEU A 171 0.01 -7.54 -14.69
CA LEU A 171 0.57 -7.90 -13.39
C LEU A 171 -0.09 -9.15 -12.80
N ALA A 172 -1.38 -9.39 -13.06
CA ALA A 172 -2.04 -10.64 -12.66
C ALA A 172 -1.35 -11.87 -13.24
N SER A 173 -0.91 -11.82 -14.49
CA SER A 173 -0.22 -12.93 -15.16
C SER A 173 1.21 -13.18 -14.66
N LYS A 174 1.82 -12.21 -13.96
CA LYS A 174 3.21 -12.24 -13.47
C LYS A 174 3.29 -12.64 -11.99
N ASP A 175 2.61 -13.72 -11.57
CA ASP A 175 2.51 -14.16 -10.17
C ASP A 175 3.89 -14.32 -9.49
N LYS A 176 4.84 -15.00 -10.15
CA LYS A 176 6.20 -15.21 -9.61
C LYS A 176 6.96 -13.91 -9.42
N TRP A 177 6.78 -12.96 -10.33
CA TRP A 177 7.43 -11.66 -10.23
C TRP A 177 6.83 -10.82 -9.09
N ARG A 178 5.48 -10.78 -8.98
CA ARG A 178 4.81 -10.11 -7.86
C ARG A 178 5.30 -10.61 -6.51
N HIS A 179 5.34 -11.94 -6.32
CA HIS A 179 5.82 -12.51 -5.07
C HIS A 179 7.29 -12.15 -4.77
N LYS A 180 8.17 -12.13 -5.79
CA LYS A 180 9.56 -11.69 -5.63
C LYS A 180 9.66 -10.22 -5.26
N TYR A 181 8.83 -9.36 -5.86
CA TYR A 181 8.75 -7.94 -5.53
C TYR A 181 8.32 -7.76 -4.06
N MET A 182 7.21 -8.36 -3.67
CA MET A 182 6.69 -8.32 -2.30
C MET A 182 7.71 -8.84 -1.28
N ALA A 183 8.32 -10.00 -1.54
CA ALA A 183 9.34 -10.57 -0.66
C ALA A 183 10.57 -9.67 -0.49
N SER A 184 10.91 -8.89 -1.52
CA SER A 184 12.00 -7.90 -1.46
C SER A 184 11.64 -6.68 -0.60
N GLY A 185 10.37 -6.26 -0.60
CA GLY A 185 9.85 -5.14 0.21
C GLY A 185 9.70 -5.51 1.68
N MET A 186 9.26 -6.72 1.99
CA MET A 186 9.03 -7.19 3.37
C MET A 186 10.30 -7.22 4.24
N LYS A 187 11.49 -7.26 3.65
CA LYS A 187 12.75 -7.36 4.40
C LYS A 187 13.00 -6.18 5.35
N THR A 188 12.64 -4.99 4.95
CA THR A 188 12.70 -3.78 5.77
C THR A 188 11.53 -2.91 5.35
N PRO A 189 10.47 -2.84 6.13
CA PRO A 189 9.31 -2.03 5.80
C PRO A 189 9.71 -0.57 5.55
N LEU A 190 9.11 0.04 4.54
CA LEU A 190 9.32 1.45 4.22
C LEU A 190 8.32 2.29 5.00
N GLU A 191 8.69 2.64 6.24
CA GLU A 191 7.87 3.46 7.12
C GLU A 191 8.03 4.94 6.76
N LYS A 192 6.91 5.66 6.69
CA LYS A 192 6.88 7.10 6.38
C LYS A 192 7.75 7.94 7.32
N ASN A 193 7.74 7.64 8.61
CA ASN A 193 8.49 8.39 9.63
C ASN A 193 10.00 8.35 9.38
N GLU A 194 10.53 7.25 8.88
CA GLU A 194 11.94 7.14 8.54
C GLU A 194 12.30 7.92 7.27
N ILE A 195 11.41 7.94 6.30
CA ILE A 195 11.61 8.62 5.01
C ILE A 195 11.42 10.13 5.18
N SER A 196 10.50 10.58 6.03
CA SER A 196 10.21 12.01 6.25
C SER A 196 11.45 12.79 6.67
N SER A 197 12.29 12.23 7.57
CA SER A 197 13.53 12.89 7.99
C SER A 197 14.54 13.04 6.85
N LEU A 198 14.61 12.07 5.93
CA LEU A 198 15.45 12.18 4.74
C LEU A 198 14.91 13.22 3.76
N LEU A 199 13.60 13.24 3.54
CA LEU A 199 12.96 14.24 2.68
C LEU A 199 13.11 15.64 3.24
N ASN A 200 12.97 15.84 4.56
CA ASN A 200 13.20 17.13 5.22
C ASN A 200 14.64 17.58 5.03
N TRP A 201 15.63 16.70 5.25
CA TRP A 201 17.03 17.02 4.99
C TRP A 201 17.28 17.40 3.51
N MET A 202 16.57 16.76 2.59
CA MET A 202 16.69 17.09 1.14
C MET A 202 16.18 18.51 0.82
N GLN A 203 15.27 19.07 1.61
CA GLN A 203 14.75 20.43 1.44
C GLN A 203 15.65 21.50 2.08
N GLU A 204 16.52 21.14 3.02
CA GLU A 204 17.44 22.05 3.67
C GLU A 204 18.45 22.64 2.69
N ARG A 205 18.99 23.80 3.00
CA ARG A 205 20.08 24.41 2.21
C ARG A 205 21.38 23.63 2.36
N ALA A 206 22.19 23.58 1.32
CA ALA A 206 23.53 23.02 1.40
C ALA A 206 24.40 23.89 2.31
N LEU A 207 25.09 23.27 3.28
CA LEU A 207 25.85 23.98 4.30
C LEU A 207 27.33 24.13 3.93
N PHE A 208 27.91 23.13 3.26
CA PHE A 208 29.34 23.03 3.01
C PHE A 208 29.71 23.20 1.54
N SER A 209 28.87 22.74 0.63
CA SER A 209 29.11 22.86 -0.81
C SER A 209 28.83 24.27 -1.39
N SER A 210 28.23 25.18 -0.61
CA SER A 210 27.89 26.53 -1.05
C SER A 210 29.10 27.50 -1.05
N SER A 211 30.13 27.25 -0.23
CA SER A 211 31.31 28.10 -0.11
C SER A 211 32.48 27.58 -0.94
N ALA A 212 33.01 28.40 -1.83
CA ALA A 212 34.20 28.08 -2.64
C ALA A 212 35.44 27.86 -1.75
N LEU A 213 35.60 28.67 -0.70
CA LEU A 213 36.69 28.53 0.26
C LEU A 213 36.66 27.17 0.96
N ASN A 214 35.49 26.75 1.43
CA ASN A 214 35.36 25.44 2.08
C ASN A 214 35.71 24.30 1.13
N LYS A 215 35.32 24.37 -0.15
CA LYS A 215 35.67 23.35 -1.14
C LYS A 215 37.18 23.24 -1.34
N ILE A 216 37.88 24.38 -1.40
CA ILE A 216 39.33 24.39 -1.54
C ILE A 216 40.00 23.82 -0.30
N LEU A 217 39.59 24.23 0.89
CA LEU A 217 40.18 23.73 2.16
C LEU A 217 39.94 22.23 2.35
N ILE A 218 38.73 21.74 2.06
CA ILE A 218 38.40 20.31 2.20
C ILE A 218 39.21 19.43 1.23
N LEU A 219 39.69 20.00 0.12
CA LEU A 219 40.53 19.27 -0.84
C LEU A 219 42.05 19.42 -0.54
N SER A 220 42.50 20.62 -0.19
CA SER A 220 43.91 20.94 0.03
C SER A 220 44.48 20.45 1.34
N LEU A 221 43.71 20.54 2.44
CA LEU A 221 44.18 20.11 3.77
C LEU A 221 44.47 18.60 3.85
N PRO A 222 43.64 17.68 3.33
CA PRO A 222 43.99 16.27 3.21
C PRO A 222 45.22 16.01 2.36
N ALA A 223 45.36 16.69 1.23
CA ALA A 223 46.55 16.56 0.35
C ALA A 223 47.82 16.96 1.13
N LEU A 224 47.75 18.08 1.87
CA LEU A 224 48.85 18.54 2.70
C LEU A 224 49.22 17.51 3.80
N ALA A 225 48.22 16.92 4.47
CA ALA A 225 48.44 15.88 5.49
C ALA A 225 49.11 14.63 4.91
N ILE A 226 48.66 14.15 3.72
CA ILE A 226 49.25 12.99 3.06
C ILE A 226 50.68 13.28 2.63
N VAL A 227 50.93 14.44 1.98
CA VAL A 227 52.27 14.83 1.55
C VAL A 227 53.24 14.98 2.73
N SER A 228 52.80 15.63 3.82
CA SER A 228 53.62 15.77 5.01
C SER A 228 53.95 14.44 5.70
N LEU A 229 53.03 13.48 5.68
CA LEU A 229 53.25 12.13 6.18
C LEU A 229 54.33 11.38 5.33
N VAL A 230 54.18 11.45 4.01
CA VAL A 230 55.17 10.83 3.09
C VAL A 230 56.55 11.44 3.29
N LEU A 231 56.65 12.76 3.37
CA LEU A 231 57.93 13.47 3.61
C LEU A 231 58.52 13.17 4.98
N ALA A 232 57.67 12.94 6.00
CA ALA A 232 58.14 12.54 7.32
C ALA A 232 58.68 11.11 7.32
N ILE A 233 58.00 10.19 6.62
CA ILE A 233 58.45 8.76 6.47
C ILE A 233 59.79 8.70 5.71
N THR A 234 59.98 9.53 4.70
CA THR A 234 61.22 9.60 3.92
C THR A 234 62.36 10.38 4.62
N GLY A 235 62.08 10.93 5.80
CA GLY A 235 63.08 11.67 6.56
C GLY A 235 63.35 13.11 6.05
N VAL A 236 62.56 13.61 5.11
CA VAL A 236 62.70 14.98 4.54
C VAL A 236 62.13 16.03 5.48
N LEU A 237 61.05 15.66 6.21
CA LEU A 237 60.40 16.55 7.19
C LEU A 237 60.40 15.91 8.57
N PRO A 238 60.53 16.71 9.69
CA PRO A 238 60.37 16.20 11.04
C PRO A 238 58.92 15.76 11.29
N TYR A 239 58.73 14.61 12.00
CA TYR A 239 57.39 14.09 12.37
C TYR A 239 56.45 15.09 13.05
N PRO A 240 56.93 16.03 13.93
CA PRO A 240 56.06 17.04 14.51
C PRO A 240 55.29 17.91 13.50
N VAL A 241 55.84 18.14 12.32
CA VAL A 241 55.15 18.91 11.27
C VAL A 241 53.87 18.17 10.79
N PHE A 242 53.98 16.86 10.56
CA PHE A 242 52.81 16.05 10.23
C PHE A 242 51.79 16.05 11.38
N VAL A 243 52.23 15.86 12.63
CA VAL A 243 51.34 15.87 13.79
C VAL A 243 50.62 17.22 13.92
N PHE A 244 51.29 18.32 13.67
CA PHE A 244 50.70 19.65 13.70
C PHE A 244 49.60 19.83 12.64
N ILE A 245 49.84 19.36 11.41
CA ILE A 245 48.83 19.40 10.32
C ILE A 245 47.65 18.48 10.66
N PHE A 246 47.92 17.30 11.19
CA PHE A 246 46.88 16.33 11.62
C PHE A 246 45.99 16.92 12.70
N LEU A 247 46.55 17.56 13.74
CA LEU A 247 45.80 18.22 14.80
C LEU A 247 45.04 19.45 14.27
N GLY A 248 45.63 20.20 13.33
CA GLY A 248 44.95 21.31 12.65
C GLY A 248 43.70 20.85 11.89
N ASN A 249 43.76 19.72 11.20
CA ASN A 249 42.61 19.12 10.56
C ASN A 249 41.51 18.74 11.56
N LEU A 250 41.88 18.14 12.68
CA LEU A 250 40.93 17.83 13.76
C LEU A 250 40.27 19.09 14.35
N LEU A 251 41.05 20.13 14.56
CA LEU A 251 40.53 21.41 15.05
C LEU A 251 39.57 22.08 14.06
N TYR A 252 39.88 21.99 12.76
CA TYR A 252 39.00 22.48 11.70
C TYR A 252 37.64 21.74 11.69
N ILE A 253 37.65 20.40 11.86
CA ILE A 253 36.41 19.62 12.01
C ILE A 253 35.67 20.00 13.29
N ALA A 254 36.38 20.20 14.40
CA ALA A 254 35.78 20.56 15.68
C ALA A 254 34.90 21.83 15.59
N GLY A 255 35.31 22.80 14.78
CA GLY A 255 34.51 24.01 14.49
C GLY A 255 33.15 23.73 13.81
N GLY A 256 33.03 22.63 13.11
CA GLY A 256 31.79 22.21 12.41
C GLY A 256 31.00 21.09 13.06
N LEU A 257 31.47 20.51 14.17
CA LEU A 257 30.92 19.29 14.78
C LEU A 257 29.41 19.36 15.04
N LYS A 258 28.87 20.48 15.50
CA LYS A 258 27.44 20.65 15.76
C LYS A 258 26.62 20.44 14.48
N LYS A 259 27.03 21.03 13.37
CA LYS A 259 26.37 20.92 12.07
C LYS A 259 26.49 19.50 11.52
N ILE A 260 27.69 18.93 11.61
CA ILE A 260 28.00 17.55 11.19
C ILE A 260 27.12 16.55 11.95
N ASN A 261 27.02 16.69 13.30
CA ASN A 261 26.21 15.81 14.14
C ASN A 261 24.71 15.93 13.82
N ASN A 262 24.21 17.13 13.56
CA ASN A 262 22.80 17.30 13.16
C ASN A 262 22.49 16.54 11.87
N ILE A 263 23.34 16.68 10.83
CA ILE A 263 23.18 15.95 9.57
C ILE A 263 23.30 14.43 9.81
N HIS A 264 24.30 14.01 10.59
CA HIS A 264 24.48 12.60 10.90
C HIS A 264 23.26 12.00 11.63
N ASN A 265 22.72 12.68 12.64
CA ASN A 265 21.54 12.21 13.38
C ASN A 265 20.30 12.12 12.50
N ALA A 266 20.12 13.05 11.55
CA ALA A 266 19.01 13.01 10.60
C ALA A 266 19.13 11.84 9.61
N LEU A 267 20.36 11.44 9.25
CA LEU A 267 20.63 10.48 8.19
C LEU A 267 21.13 9.11 8.69
N SER A 268 21.60 9.01 9.94
CA SER A 268 22.17 7.79 10.51
C SER A 268 21.19 6.62 10.44
N ARG A 269 21.74 5.41 10.17
CA ARG A 269 21.02 4.15 10.07
C ARG A 269 20.01 4.04 8.91
N LYS A 270 19.89 5.08 8.06
CA LYS A 270 18.92 5.10 6.94
C LYS A 270 19.30 4.16 5.79
N TYR A 271 20.52 3.62 5.75
CA TYR A 271 20.98 2.73 4.68
C TYR A 271 20.15 1.44 4.56
N LYS A 272 19.54 0.97 5.67
CA LYS A 272 18.72 -0.26 5.66
C LYS A 272 17.47 -0.10 4.79
N PHE A 273 16.69 0.95 5.02
CA PHE A 273 15.49 1.19 4.21
C PHE A 273 15.83 1.60 2.77
N LEU A 274 16.94 2.35 2.55
CA LEU A 274 17.41 2.65 1.20
C LEU A 274 17.75 1.38 0.42
N SER A 275 18.24 0.34 1.10
CA SER A 275 18.48 -0.94 0.45
C SER A 275 17.18 -1.64 0.03
N SER A 276 16.06 -1.40 0.71
CA SER A 276 14.74 -1.90 0.29
C SER A 276 14.22 -1.12 -0.92
N ILE A 277 14.35 0.21 -0.92
CA ILE A 277 14.04 1.04 -2.10
C ILE A 277 14.86 0.58 -3.31
N ASP A 278 16.18 0.41 -3.16
CA ASP A 278 17.06 -0.09 -4.24
C ASP A 278 16.56 -1.44 -4.79
N ARG A 279 16.19 -2.39 -3.91
CA ARG A 279 15.69 -3.71 -4.35
C ARG A 279 14.37 -3.61 -5.10
N LEU A 280 13.40 -2.81 -4.61
CA LEU A 280 12.11 -2.63 -5.25
C LEU A 280 12.25 -1.95 -6.62
N LEU A 281 13.01 -0.85 -6.68
CA LEU A 281 13.31 -0.16 -7.94
C LEU A 281 14.00 -1.10 -8.93
N LYS A 282 15.03 -1.82 -8.50
CA LYS A 282 15.76 -2.77 -9.34
C LYS A 282 14.87 -3.92 -9.83
N ALA A 283 13.97 -4.43 -8.99
CA ALA A 283 13.03 -5.48 -9.39
C ALA A 283 12.08 -4.98 -10.48
N PHE A 284 11.69 -3.71 -10.45
CA PHE A 284 10.83 -3.09 -11.45
C PHE A 284 11.60 -2.69 -12.71
N GLU A 285 12.78 -2.06 -12.59
CA GLU A 285 13.64 -1.68 -13.72
C GLU A 285 14.02 -2.89 -14.59
N ASN A 286 14.29 -4.04 -13.98
CA ASN A 286 14.73 -5.26 -14.66
C ASN A 286 13.59 -6.06 -15.29
N GLU A 287 12.33 -5.74 -15.01
CA GLU A 287 11.18 -6.43 -15.58
C GLU A 287 10.77 -5.78 -16.91
N SER A 288 10.28 -6.60 -17.83
CA SER A 288 9.70 -6.12 -19.08
C SER A 288 8.18 -6.09 -19.00
N PHE A 289 7.59 -4.99 -19.43
CA PHE A 289 6.15 -4.81 -19.44
C PHE A 289 5.64 -4.52 -20.86
N ASN A 290 4.42 -5.00 -21.15
CA ASN A 290 3.73 -4.70 -22.41
C ASN A 290 2.73 -3.55 -22.26
N SER A 291 2.24 -3.31 -21.04
CA SER A 291 1.29 -2.23 -20.75
C SER A 291 1.96 -0.87 -20.94
N PRO A 292 1.38 0.05 -21.72
CA PRO A 292 1.90 1.42 -21.86
C PRO A 292 2.05 2.12 -20.52
N LEU A 293 1.04 1.99 -19.62
CA LEU A 293 1.06 2.62 -18.31
C LEU A 293 2.25 2.15 -17.44
N LEU A 294 2.55 0.83 -17.43
CA LEU A 294 3.70 0.31 -16.67
C LEU A 294 5.03 0.71 -17.31
N ASN A 295 5.08 0.84 -18.63
CA ASN A 295 6.25 1.36 -19.34
C ASN A 295 6.47 2.85 -19.05
N ASP A 296 5.42 3.66 -19.00
CA ASP A 296 5.51 5.08 -18.62
C ASP A 296 6.02 5.23 -17.18
N VAL A 297 5.51 4.42 -16.25
CA VAL A 297 6.04 4.36 -14.87
C VAL A 297 7.52 3.98 -14.87
N LYS A 298 7.92 3.00 -15.69
CA LYS A 298 9.31 2.57 -15.83
C LYS A 298 10.21 3.67 -16.39
N LEU A 299 9.78 4.39 -17.41
CA LEU A 299 10.51 5.54 -17.98
C LEU A 299 10.71 6.67 -16.97
N ASN A 300 9.68 6.95 -16.16
CA ASN A 300 9.77 7.94 -15.07
C ASN A 300 10.72 7.52 -13.94
N ILE A 301 10.93 6.21 -13.73
CA ILE A 301 11.92 5.70 -12.79
C ILE A 301 13.33 5.71 -13.38
N SER A 302 13.47 5.28 -14.63
CA SER A 302 14.78 4.95 -15.23
C SER A 302 15.26 6.00 -16.22
N GLY A 303 14.71 7.15 -16.45
CA GLY A 303 15.18 8.17 -17.39
C GLY A 303 16.20 7.65 -18.46
N ASP A 304 16.48 8.34 -19.50
CA ASP A 304 17.32 7.81 -20.60
C ASP A 304 18.75 7.34 -20.18
N ASP A 305 19.33 7.90 -19.09
CA ASP A 305 20.69 7.59 -18.62
C ASP A 305 20.82 7.33 -17.11
N ILE A 306 19.71 7.32 -16.34
CA ILE A 306 19.77 7.29 -14.87
C ILE A 306 18.99 6.09 -14.32
N SER A 307 19.70 5.11 -13.76
CA SER A 307 19.06 4.08 -12.92
C SER A 307 18.71 4.67 -11.55
N ALA A 308 17.42 4.74 -11.23
CA ALA A 308 16.96 5.15 -9.89
C ALA A 308 17.50 4.21 -8.80
N ALA A 309 17.47 2.89 -9.04
CA ALA A 309 18.08 1.90 -8.16
C ALA A 309 19.57 2.16 -7.94
N GLY A 310 20.32 2.45 -9.02
CA GLY A 310 21.75 2.79 -8.93
C GLY A 310 22.01 4.05 -8.11
N SER A 311 21.19 5.07 -8.30
CA SER A 311 21.29 6.35 -7.57
C SER A 311 20.96 6.21 -6.09
N VAL A 312 19.92 5.45 -5.74
CA VAL A 312 19.56 5.14 -4.33
C VAL A 312 20.63 4.28 -3.66
N ARG A 313 21.18 3.30 -4.37
CA ARG A 313 22.30 2.51 -3.88
C ARG A 313 23.54 3.36 -3.61
N LYS A 314 23.82 4.34 -4.47
CA LYS A 314 24.91 5.31 -4.24
C LYS A 314 24.69 6.10 -2.97
N LEU A 315 23.46 6.59 -2.71
CA LEU A 315 23.11 7.26 -1.46
C LEU A 315 23.36 6.33 -0.25
N GLY A 316 22.86 5.10 -0.30
CA GLY A 316 23.07 4.12 0.76
C GLY A 316 24.55 3.88 1.09
N ARG A 317 25.41 3.78 0.06
CA ARG A 317 26.87 3.66 0.24
C ARG A 317 27.50 4.91 0.85
N LEU A 318 27.06 6.11 0.44
CA LEU A 318 27.52 7.37 1.01
C LEU A 318 27.17 7.49 2.49
N LEU A 319 25.95 7.10 2.88
CA LEU A 319 25.53 7.09 4.28
C LEU A 319 26.32 6.07 5.10
N GLN A 320 26.51 4.86 4.57
CA GLN A 320 27.31 3.84 5.23
C GLN A 320 28.77 4.30 5.42
N ALA A 321 29.34 4.98 4.44
CA ALA A 321 30.66 5.57 4.53
C ALA A 321 30.71 6.71 5.56
N PHE A 322 29.65 7.49 5.69
CA PHE A 322 29.56 8.54 6.72
C PHE A 322 29.40 7.95 8.12
N ASP A 323 28.72 6.82 8.27
CA ASP A 323 28.53 6.11 9.55
C ASP A 323 29.84 5.49 10.11
N THR A 324 30.95 5.40 9.31
CA THR A 324 32.27 4.92 9.82
C THR A 324 32.84 5.82 10.90
N ARG A 325 32.40 7.10 10.98
CA ARG A 325 32.77 8.03 12.06
C ARG A 325 32.35 7.55 13.47
N ASN A 326 31.36 6.65 13.56
CA ASN A 326 30.89 6.09 14.83
C ASN A 326 31.96 5.23 15.52
N ASN A 327 32.95 4.73 14.79
CA ASN A 327 34.13 4.14 15.37
C ASN A 327 35.12 5.27 15.73
N GLN A 328 35.33 5.52 17.02
CA GLN A 328 36.11 6.66 17.51
C GLN A 328 37.54 6.67 16.97
N ILE A 329 38.20 5.49 16.91
CA ILE A 329 39.59 5.40 16.44
C ILE A 329 39.66 5.64 14.92
N ILE A 330 38.79 4.95 14.15
CA ILE A 330 38.76 5.10 12.70
C ILE A 330 38.34 6.52 12.33
N GLY A 331 37.34 7.07 13.01
CA GLY A 331 36.85 8.44 12.79
C GLY A 331 37.93 9.48 13.06
N LEU A 332 38.71 9.32 14.15
CA LEU A 332 39.83 10.22 14.48
C LEU A 332 40.90 10.19 13.37
N VAL A 333 41.34 9.00 12.95
CA VAL A 333 42.37 8.85 11.92
C VAL A 333 41.89 9.39 10.58
N LEU A 334 40.67 9.01 10.15
CA LEU A 334 40.11 9.46 8.88
C LEU A 334 39.88 10.99 8.84
N ASN A 335 39.48 11.58 9.96
CA ASN A 335 39.25 13.01 10.05
C ASN A 335 40.58 13.80 10.10
N GLY A 336 41.58 13.35 10.88
CA GLY A 336 42.89 13.97 10.92
C GLY A 336 43.64 13.89 9.60
N MET A 337 43.47 12.80 8.84
CA MET A 337 44.12 12.62 7.55
C MET A 337 43.32 13.18 6.38
N LEU A 338 41.99 12.98 6.35
CA LEU A 338 41.20 13.15 5.12
C LEU A 338 40.04 14.14 5.28
N LEU A 339 39.82 14.74 6.45
CA LEU A 339 38.61 15.54 6.70
C LEU A 339 37.33 14.77 6.30
N TRP A 340 37.29 13.47 6.67
CA TRP A 340 36.32 12.49 6.17
C TRP A 340 34.86 12.93 6.34
N ASP A 341 34.53 13.54 7.45
CA ASP A 341 33.18 14.03 7.74
C ASP A 341 32.74 15.09 6.72
N TYR A 342 33.61 16.07 6.46
CA TYR A 342 33.32 17.11 5.47
C TYR A 342 33.25 16.56 4.05
N GLN A 343 34.17 15.68 3.66
CA GLN A 343 34.12 15.03 2.35
C GLN A 343 32.86 14.19 2.17
N SER A 344 32.43 13.47 3.21
CA SER A 344 31.21 12.66 3.18
C SER A 344 29.97 13.53 3.01
N ILE A 345 29.88 14.64 3.75
CA ILE A 345 28.75 15.59 3.63
C ILE A 345 28.75 16.25 2.26
N MET A 346 29.89 16.66 1.71
CA MET A 346 29.95 17.24 0.36
C MET A 346 29.43 16.27 -0.71
N ARG A 347 29.79 14.99 -0.60
CA ARG A 347 29.29 13.93 -1.51
C ARG A 347 27.78 13.71 -1.36
N LEU A 348 27.27 13.78 -0.13
CA LEU A 348 25.84 13.70 0.17
C LEU A 348 25.09 14.93 -0.36
N GLU A 349 25.62 16.14 -0.17
CA GLU A 349 25.03 17.38 -0.70
C GLU A 349 25.02 17.40 -2.23
N LYS A 350 26.08 16.87 -2.88
CA LYS A 350 26.11 16.72 -4.32
C LYS A 350 25.01 15.76 -4.79
N TRP A 351 24.88 14.59 -4.16
CA TRP A 351 23.81 13.64 -4.47
C TRP A 351 22.43 14.29 -4.28
N LYS A 352 22.24 15.02 -3.19
CA LYS A 352 21.01 15.79 -2.93
C LYS A 352 20.70 16.79 -4.03
N SER A 353 21.69 17.56 -4.48
CA SER A 353 21.53 18.52 -5.57
C SER A 353 21.07 17.85 -6.86
N ASP A 354 21.64 16.67 -7.16
CA ASP A 354 21.36 15.93 -8.39
C ASP A 354 19.96 15.31 -8.39
N TYR A 355 19.49 14.78 -7.22
CA TYR A 355 18.32 13.90 -7.15
C TYR A 355 17.15 14.37 -6.27
N LYS A 356 17.23 15.55 -5.63
CA LYS A 356 16.18 15.99 -4.69
C LYS A 356 14.77 16.10 -5.30
N ARG A 357 14.68 16.37 -6.61
CA ARG A 357 13.39 16.44 -7.33
C ARG A 357 12.89 15.06 -7.73
N MET A 358 13.79 14.15 -8.08
CA MET A 358 13.46 12.82 -8.59
C MET A 358 13.16 11.83 -7.47
N PHE A 359 13.81 11.94 -6.32
CA PHE A 359 13.66 10.97 -5.24
C PHE A 359 12.20 10.83 -4.72
N PRO A 360 11.44 11.93 -4.47
CA PRO A 360 10.03 11.81 -4.13
C PRO A 360 9.17 11.17 -5.24
N VAL A 361 9.51 11.43 -6.50
CA VAL A 361 8.85 10.80 -7.65
C VAL A 361 9.08 9.30 -7.63
N TRP A 362 10.31 8.84 -7.41
CA TRP A 362 10.61 7.40 -7.28
C TRP A 362 9.85 6.71 -6.15
N LEU A 363 9.71 7.37 -5.00
CA LEU A 363 8.90 6.85 -3.88
C LEU A 363 7.43 6.70 -4.26
N ASN A 364 6.87 7.71 -4.93
CA ASN A 364 5.50 7.67 -5.43
C ASN A 364 5.30 6.55 -6.47
N MET A 365 6.26 6.37 -7.39
CA MET A 365 6.21 5.29 -8.38
C MET A 365 6.28 3.90 -7.73
N ILE A 366 7.15 3.71 -6.71
CA ILE A 366 7.17 2.46 -5.92
C ILE A 366 5.79 2.22 -5.33
N GLY A 367 5.17 3.24 -4.73
CA GLY A 367 3.83 3.12 -4.15
C GLY A 367 2.77 2.76 -5.19
N GLN A 368 2.80 3.35 -6.38
CA GLN A 368 1.88 3.01 -7.47
C GLN A 368 2.06 1.55 -7.92
N VAL A 369 3.30 1.11 -8.11
CA VAL A 369 3.60 -0.29 -8.48
C VAL A 369 3.09 -1.25 -7.41
N ASP A 370 3.30 -0.93 -6.15
CA ASP A 370 2.88 -1.75 -5.01
C ASP A 370 1.34 -1.86 -4.92
N ALA A 371 0.63 -0.74 -5.15
CA ALA A 371 -0.83 -0.73 -5.26
C ALA A 371 -1.34 -1.53 -6.47
N PHE A 372 -0.70 -1.41 -7.63
CA PHE A 372 -1.02 -2.22 -8.81
C PHE A 372 -0.77 -3.71 -8.59
N ILE A 373 0.28 -4.08 -7.85
CA ILE A 373 0.55 -5.48 -7.47
C ILE A 373 -0.60 -6.02 -6.61
N SER A 374 -1.13 -5.24 -5.68
CA SER A 374 -2.31 -5.62 -4.88
C SER A 374 -3.53 -5.91 -5.76
N LEU A 375 -3.84 -5.01 -6.70
CA LEU A 375 -4.94 -5.23 -7.64
C LEU A 375 -4.67 -6.41 -8.60
N GLY A 376 -3.43 -6.60 -9.05
CA GLY A 376 -3.04 -7.75 -9.87
C GLY A 376 -3.15 -9.08 -9.11
N ASN A 377 -2.90 -9.07 -7.80
CA ASN A 377 -3.10 -10.23 -6.94
C ASN A 377 -4.59 -10.54 -6.76
N TYR A 378 -5.41 -9.51 -6.61
CA TYR A 378 -6.86 -9.64 -6.54
C TYR A 378 -7.44 -10.29 -7.79
N VAL A 379 -7.00 -9.87 -9.00
CA VAL A 379 -7.38 -10.52 -10.27
C VAL A 379 -6.98 -12.00 -10.28
N TYR A 380 -5.73 -12.29 -9.88
CA TYR A 380 -5.22 -13.65 -9.89
C TYR A 380 -6.01 -14.59 -8.96
N ASN A 381 -6.42 -14.08 -7.81
CA ASN A 381 -7.17 -14.84 -6.80
C ASN A 381 -8.66 -15.02 -7.14
N ASN A 382 -9.19 -14.24 -8.09
CA ASN A 382 -10.59 -14.26 -8.49
C ASN A 382 -10.72 -14.37 -10.01
N PRO A 383 -10.41 -15.54 -10.61
CA PRO A 383 -10.34 -15.71 -12.06
C PRO A 383 -11.68 -15.54 -12.77
N ASP A 384 -12.79 -15.70 -12.05
CA ASP A 384 -14.15 -15.60 -12.60
C ASP A 384 -14.69 -14.16 -12.60
N PHE A 385 -13.95 -13.21 -12.02
CA PHE A 385 -14.33 -11.80 -12.00
C PHE A 385 -13.97 -11.11 -13.31
N VAL A 386 -14.82 -10.18 -13.75
CA VAL A 386 -14.67 -9.53 -15.04
C VAL A 386 -14.22 -8.08 -14.90
N PHE A 387 -13.49 -7.59 -15.88
CA PHE A 387 -13.21 -6.16 -15.97
C PHE A 387 -14.44 -5.42 -16.52
N PRO A 388 -14.96 -4.44 -15.80
CA PRO A 388 -16.11 -3.67 -16.23
C PRO A 388 -15.74 -2.77 -17.42
N VAL A 389 -16.76 -2.48 -18.25
CA VAL A 389 -16.63 -1.64 -19.44
C VAL A 389 -17.38 -0.34 -19.22
N GLU A 390 -16.85 0.76 -19.73
CA GLU A 390 -17.61 2.02 -19.76
C GLU A 390 -18.79 1.90 -20.73
N SER A 391 -19.97 2.35 -20.28
CA SER A 391 -21.21 2.18 -21.03
C SER A 391 -21.24 3.09 -22.25
N GLU A 392 -21.39 2.51 -23.43
CA GLU A 392 -21.64 3.22 -24.70
C GLU A 392 -23.12 3.62 -24.86
N ASN A 393 -24.03 2.89 -24.20
CA ASN A 393 -25.48 3.04 -24.33
C ASN A 393 -26.12 3.98 -23.30
N TYR A 394 -25.32 4.77 -22.60
CA TYR A 394 -25.77 5.72 -21.56
C TYR A 394 -26.46 5.07 -20.34
N GLU A 395 -26.39 3.73 -20.19
CA GLU A 395 -26.80 3.06 -18.96
C GLU A 395 -25.80 3.39 -17.84
N VAL A 396 -26.30 3.92 -16.73
CA VAL A 396 -25.44 4.35 -15.60
C VAL A 396 -24.77 3.15 -14.95
N PHE A 397 -25.51 2.04 -14.84
CA PHE A 397 -25.03 0.81 -14.23
C PHE A 397 -25.84 -0.37 -14.79
N SER A 398 -25.16 -1.37 -15.30
CA SER A 398 -25.77 -2.66 -15.61
C SER A 398 -24.81 -3.80 -15.32
N ALA A 399 -25.30 -4.86 -14.69
CA ALA A 399 -24.50 -6.01 -14.36
C ALA A 399 -25.32 -7.31 -14.40
N LYS A 400 -24.68 -8.41 -14.86
CA LYS A 400 -25.22 -9.76 -14.79
C LYS A 400 -24.47 -10.57 -13.72
N ASN A 401 -25.19 -11.37 -12.98
CA ASN A 401 -24.66 -12.19 -11.89
C ASN A 401 -23.82 -11.36 -10.88
N LEU A 402 -24.30 -10.16 -10.54
CA LEU A 402 -23.63 -9.27 -9.60
C LEU A 402 -23.64 -9.85 -8.20
N GLY A 403 -22.47 -10.05 -7.61
CA GLY A 403 -22.29 -10.59 -6.26
C GLY A 403 -21.38 -9.74 -5.39
N HIS A 404 -21.38 -9.98 -4.07
CA HIS A 404 -20.52 -9.30 -3.13
C HIS A 404 -19.22 -10.09 -2.94
N GLN A 405 -18.06 -9.42 -3.11
CA GLN A 405 -16.73 -10.04 -3.12
C GLN A 405 -16.37 -10.73 -1.81
N LEU A 406 -16.81 -10.15 -0.68
CA LEU A 406 -16.50 -10.64 0.67
C LEU A 406 -17.40 -11.77 1.13
N ILE A 407 -18.46 -12.11 0.38
CA ILE A 407 -19.31 -13.26 0.68
C ILE A 407 -18.72 -14.50 0.01
N ASP A 408 -18.58 -15.58 0.80
CA ASP A 408 -18.11 -16.87 0.29
C ASP A 408 -18.93 -17.31 -0.95
N GLU A 409 -18.25 -17.75 -1.99
CA GLU A 409 -18.86 -18.12 -3.29
C GLU A 409 -20.02 -19.11 -3.14
N ARG A 410 -19.93 -20.05 -2.20
CA ARG A 410 -20.96 -21.07 -1.94
C ARG A 410 -22.22 -20.52 -1.27
N LYS A 411 -22.12 -19.32 -0.64
CA LYS A 411 -23.23 -18.65 0.05
C LYS A 411 -23.71 -17.40 -0.68
N ARG A 412 -22.95 -16.95 -1.66
CA ARG A 412 -23.20 -15.74 -2.43
C ARG A 412 -24.39 -15.94 -3.36
N VAL A 413 -25.42 -15.12 -3.20
CA VAL A 413 -26.50 -15.01 -4.18
C VAL A 413 -26.19 -13.85 -5.09
N CYS A 414 -26.11 -14.12 -6.38
CA CYS A 414 -25.86 -13.12 -7.41
C CYS A 414 -27.16 -12.66 -8.05
N ASN A 415 -27.23 -11.38 -8.45
CA ASN A 415 -28.41 -10.76 -9.05
C ASN A 415 -28.07 -10.10 -10.38
N ASP A 416 -29.00 -10.08 -11.31
CA ASP A 416 -28.95 -9.23 -12.48
C ASP A 416 -29.59 -7.90 -12.13
N PHE A 417 -28.93 -6.80 -12.48
CA PHE A 417 -29.44 -5.48 -12.17
C PHE A 417 -29.02 -4.46 -13.23
N SER A 418 -29.96 -3.61 -13.61
CA SER A 418 -29.72 -2.48 -14.50
C SER A 418 -30.40 -1.24 -13.95
N LEU A 419 -29.67 -0.13 -13.91
CA LEU A 419 -30.18 1.21 -13.68
C LEU A 419 -30.08 1.97 -15.00
N GLY A 420 -31.16 2.39 -15.55
CA GLY A 420 -31.27 3.02 -16.87
C GLY A 420 -30.39 4.25 -17.09
N LYS A 421 -30.89 5.25 -17.79
CA LYS A 421 -30.16 6.48 -18.14
C LYS A 421 -29.89 7.38 -16.92
N LYS A 422 -29.02 8.35 -17.09
CA LYS A 422 -28.86 9.44 -16.10
C LYS A 422 -30.23 10.06 -15.80
N GLY A 423 -30.47 10.35 -14.52
CA GLY A 423 -31.75 10.82 -14.02
C GLY A 423 -32.73 9.70 -13.61
N THR A 424 -32.30 8.43 -13.67
CA THR A 424 -33.12 7.32 -13.19
C THR A 424 -32.88 7.03 -11.73
N VAL A 425 -33.96 6.91 -10.95
CA VAL A 425 -33.96 6.51 -9.53
C VAL A 425 -34.63 5.14 -9.40
N CYS A 426 -33.95 4.17 -8.80
CA CYS A 426 -34.53 2.87 -8.48
C CYS A 426 -34.93 2.81 -7.01
N ILE A 427 -36.22 2.56 -6.75
CA ILE A 427 -36.77 2.34 -5.42
C ILE A 427 -36.81 0.82 -5.17
N ILE A 428 -36.13 0.39 -4.10
CA ILE A 428 -36.02 -1.02 -3.74
C ILE A 428 -36.83 -1.28 -2.46
N SER A 429 -37.96 -1.92 -2.59
CA SER A 429 -38.82 -2.29 -1.48
C SER A 429 -38.54 -3.72 -0.98
N GLY A 430 -38.91 -4.05 0.23
CA GLY A 430 -38.79 -5.39 0.79
C GLY A 430 -38.76 -5.43 2.31
N ALA A 431 -39.03 -6.60 2.85
CA ALA A 431 -39.01 -6.83 4.29
C ALA A 431 -37.61 -6.68 4.90
N ASN A 432 -37.53 -6.61 6.24
CA ASN A 432 -36.25 -6.70 6.95
C ASN A 432 -35.62 -8.08 6.72
N MET A 433 -34.30 -8.13 6.65
CA MET A 433 -33.50 -9.32 6.35
C MET A 433 -33.65 -9.89 4.94
N ALA A 434 -34.48 -9.31 4.08
CA ALA A 434 -34.65 -9.77 2.69
C ALA A 434 -33.41 -9.55 1.78
N GLY A 435 -32.37 -8.83 2.26
CA GLY A 435 -31.13 -8.64 1.52
C GLY A 435 -30.90 -7.26 0.92
N LYS A 436 -31.81 -6.28 1.11
CA LYS A 436 -31.72 -4.92 0.53
C LYS A 436 -30.39 -4.23 0.80
N SER A 437 -30.01 -4.07 2.07
CA SER A 437 -28.76 -3.37 2.45
C SER A 437 -27.51 -4.10 1.93
N THR A 438 -27.52 -5.43 1.89
CA THR A 438 -26.43 -6.22 1.31
C THR A 438 -26.33 -6.01 -0.20
N PHE A 439 -27.46 -5.92 -0.89
CA PHE A 439 -27.50 -5.62 -2.31
C PHE A 439 -27.02 -4.20 -2.62
N LEU A 440 -27.45 -3.19 -1.87
CA LEU A 440 -26.96 -1.80 -2.00
C LEU A 440 -25.43 -1.73 -1.84
N ARG A 441 -24.89 -2.42 -0.83
CA ARG A 441 -23.42 -2.53 -0.66
C ARG A 441 -22.77 -3.25 -1.81
N THR A 442 -23.40 -4.31 -2.33
CA THR A 442 -22.88 -5.05 -3.50
C THR A 442 -22.74 -4.13 -4.70
N VAL A 443 -23.75 -3.32 -4.99
CA VAL A 443 -23.69 -2.32 -6.08
C VAL A 443 -22.59 -1.29 -5.80
N ALA A 444 -22.55 -0.72 -4.59
CA ALA A 444 -21.57 0.31 -4.21
C ALA A 444 -20.13 -0.20 -4.33
N VAL A 445 -19.82 -1.38 -3.78
CA VAL A 445 -18.46 -1.96 -3.79
C VAL A 445 -18.01 -2.31 -5.21
N ASN A 446 -18.88 -2.88 -6.03
CA ASN A 446 -18.54 -3.16 -7.44
C ASN A 446 -18.36 -1.88 -8.24
N TYR A 447 -19.13 -0.83 -7.96
CA TYR A 447 -18.96 0.48 -8.58
C TYR A 447 -17.62 1.14 -8.20
N ILE A 448 -17.20 1.06 -6.93
CA ILE A 448 -15.87 1.51 -6.47
C ILE A 448 -14.76 0.76 -7.21
N LEU A 449 -14.86 -0.57 -7.29
CA LEU A 449 -13.88 -1.39 -8.00
C LEU A 449 -13.82 -1.05 -9.49
N ALA A 450 -14.97 -0.86 -10.13
CA ALA A 450 -15.06 -0.46 -11.53
C ALA A 450 -14.32 0.87 -11.78
N MET A 451 -14.60 1.88 -10.96
CA MET A 451 -13.93 3.17 -11.05
C MET A 451 -12.45 3.13 -10.68
N THR A 452 -12.03 2.15 -9.86
CA THR A 452 -10.60 1.91 -9.57
C THR A 452 -9.89 1.19 -10.72
N GLY A 453 -10.62 0.69 -11.72
CA GLY A 453 -10.09 -0.12 -12.82
C GLY A 453 -9.82 -1.57 -12.43
N ALA A 454 -10.34 -2.03 -11.30
CA ALA A 454 -10.25 -3.42 -10.82
C ALA A 454 -11.37 -4.29 -11.41
N PRO A 455 -11.22 -5.63 -11.42
CA PRO A 455 -12.32 -6.51 -11.79
C PRO A 455 -13.41 -6.51 -10.73
N VAL A 456 -14.63 -6.83 -11.17
CA VAL A 456 -15.86 -6.85 -10.37
C VAL A 456 -16.41 -8.25 -10.25
N CYS A 457 -17.14 -8.52 -9.18
CA CYS A 457 -17.80 -9.79 -8.95
C CYS A 457 -19.11 -9.87 -9.76
N ALA A 458 -18.98 -10.07 -11.05
CA ALA A 458 -20.07 -10.19 -12.01
C ALA A 458 -19.64 -11.03 -13.21
N SER A 459 -20.57 -11.49 -14.04
CA SER A 459 -20.26 -12.08 -15.36
C SER A 459 -20.15 -11.03 -16.47
N GLU A 460 -20.85 -9.91 -16.31
CA GLU A 460 -20.78 -8.73 -17.18
C GLU A 460 -21.08 -7.49 -16.35
N MET A 461 -20.39 -6.37 -16.61
CA MET A 461 -20.74 -5.09 -16.00
C MET A 461 -20.38 -3.92 -16.92
N ASN A 462 -21.36 -3.03 -17.13
CA ASN A 462 -21.17 -1.73 -17.76
C ASN A 462 -21.50 -0.62 -16.75
N PHE A 463 -20.79 0.50 -16.84
CA PHE A 463 -21.01 1.62 -15.93
C PHE A 463 -20.60 2.95 -16.56
N ILE A 464 -21.13 4.04 -16.03
CA ILE A 464 -20.66 5.40 -16.32
C ILE A 464 -19.90 5.91 -15.11
N PRO A 465 -18.67 6.41 -15.25
CA PRO A 465 -17.93 7.02 -14.15
C PRO A 465 -18.67 8.21 -13.52
N GLY A 466 -18.72 8.24 -12.19
CA GLY A 466 -19.36 9.30 -11.42
C GLY A 466 -18.94 9.25 -9.96
N LYS A 467 -19.34 10.26 -9.18
CA LYS A 467 -19.01 10.29 -7.76
C LYS A 467 -20.03 9.50 -6.96
N LEU A 468 -19.55 8.50 -6.22
CA LEU A 468 -20.41 7.71 -5.34
C LEU A 468 -20.73 8.50 -4.06
N PHE A 469 -22.01 8.53 -3.70
CA PHE A 469 -22.48 9.04 -2.42
C PHE A 469 -23.42 8.03 -1.78
N THR A 470 -23.19 7.69 -0.50
CA THR A 470 -24.06 6.74 0.21
C THR A 470 -24.61 7.33 1.52
N SER A 471 -25.76 6.87 1.95
CA SER A 471 -26.30 7.09 3.28
C SER A 471 -27.03 5.81 3.71
N MET A 472 -26.28 4.88 4.33
CA MET A 472 -26.82 3.56 4.70
C MET A 472 -26.74 3.31 6.20
N ARG A 473 -25.72 3.85 6.86
CA ARG A 473 -25.54 3.74 8.31
C ARG A 473 -25.71 5.09 8.95
N THR A 474 -26.43 5.11 10.03
CA THR A 474 -26.60 6.27 10.89
C THR A 474 -25.79 6.07 12.14
N MET A 475 -25.04 7.06 12.56
CA MET A 475 -24.26 7.02 13.80
C MET A 475 -24.72 8.10 14.77
N ASP A 476 -24.94 7.69 16.01
CA ASP A 476 -25.00 8.60 17.13
C ASP A 476 -23.60 9.12 17.43
N SER A 477 -23.43 10.42 17.40
CA SER A 477 -22.21 11.07 17.86
C SER A 477 -22.50 11.78 19.17
N LEU A 478 -22.31 11.08 20.28
CA LEU A 478 -22.38 11.66 21.63
C LEU A 478 -21.37 12.82 21.83
N SER A 479 -20.35 12.88 20.97
CA SER A 479 -19.29 13.90 21.07
C SER A 479 -19.61 15.22 20.37
N SER A 480 -20.58 15.27 19.44
CA SER A 480 -20.88 16.47 18.65
C SER A 480 -22.16 17.21 19.08
N ASN A 481 -22.90 16.74 20.09
CA ASN A 481 -24.21 17.28 20.49
C ASN A 481 -25.22 17.42 19.32
N GLU A 482 -24.98 16.79 18.16
CA GLU A 482 -25.92 16.77 17.06
C GLU A 482 -26.86 15.57 17.23
N SER A 483 -28.17 15.81 17.13
CA SER A 483 -29.14 14.72 17.11
C SER A 483 -28.93 13.88 15.84
N TYR A 484 -29.08 12.56 15.97
CA TYR A 484 -29.09 11.58 14.89
C TYR A 484 -29.84 12.06 13.64
N PHE A 485 -31.03 12.63 13.84
CA PHE A 485 -31.90 13.15 12.79
C PHE A 485 -31.26 14.35 12.05
N TYR A 486 -30.61 15.25 12.78
CA TYR A 486 -29.95 16.40 12.17
C TYR A 486 -28.74 16.02 11.31
N ALA A 487 -27.95 15.05 11.75
CA ALA A 487 -26.84 14.53 10.98
C ALA A 487 -27.31 13.89 9.65
N GLU A 488 -28.43 13.15 9.70
CA GLU A 488 -29.05 12.57 8.51
C GLU A 488 -29.55 13.66 7.56
N LEU A 489 -30.27 14.67 8.05
CA LEU A 489 -30.74 15.80 7.24
C LEU A 489 -29.58 16.54 6.56
N ARG A 490 -28.48 16.76 7.28
CA ARG A 490 -27.28 17.40 6.73
C ARG A 490 -26.69 16.57 5.57
N ARG A 491 -26.66 15.24 5.70
CA ARG A 491 -26.17 14.34 4.66
C ARG A 491 -27.07 14.38 3.41
N LEU A 492 -28.38 14.38 3.58
CA LEU A 492 -29.35 14.57 2.49
C LEU A 492 -29.22 15.94 1.84
N PHE A 493 -28.98 16.99 2.63
CA PHE A 493 -28.73 18.34 2.10
C PHE A 493 -27.48 18.41 1.23
N ILE A 494 -26.38 17.76 1.64
CA ILE A 494 -25.14 17.66 0.85
C ILE A 494 -25.41 16.97 -0.48
N LEU A 495 -26.12 15.84 -0.46
CA LEU A 495 -26.49 15.12 -1.68
C LEU A 495 -27.29 16.00 -2.64
N LYS A 496 -28.36 16.64 -2.12
CA LYS A 496 -29.21 17.57 -2.90
C LYS A 496 -28.36 18.68 -3.53
N SER A 497 -27.51 19.34 -2.75
CA SER A 497 -26.69 20.47 -3.22
C SER A 497 -25.72 20.06 -4.34
N ARG A 498 -25.13 18.85 -4.27
CA ARG A 498 -24.25 18.33 -5.32
C ARG A 498 -25.01 18.03 -6.61
N ILE A 499 -26.21 17.44 -6.52
CA ILE A 499 -27.05 17.18 -7.68
C ILE A 499 -27.48 18.53 -8.33
N GLU A 500 -27.88 19.52 -7.53
CA GLU A 500 -28.24 20.85 -8.01
C GLU A 500 -27.08 21.61 -8.66
N SER A 501 -25.84 21.35 -8.23
CA SER A 501 -24.65 21.91 -8.87
C SER A 501 -24.25 21.21 -10.18
N GLY A 502 -24.97 20.16 -10.59
CA GLY A 502 -24.68 19.38 -11.81
C GLY A 502 -23.53 18.37 -11.67
N GLU A 503 -23.10 18.08 -10.44
CA GLU A 503 -22.08 17.05 -10.20
C GLU A 503 -22.64 15.66 -10.60
N PRO A 504 -21.86 14.81 -11.30
CA PRO A 504 -22.31 13.48 -11.70
C PRO A 504 -22.28 12.52 -10.50
N VAL A 505 -23.29 12.63 -9.63
CA VAL A 505 -23.41 11.80 -8.43
C VAL A 505 -24.24 10.56 -8.71
N PHE A 506 -23.68 9.39 -8.34
CA PHE A 506 -24.42 8.14 -8.20
C PHE A 506 -24.69 7.90 -6.71
N PHE A 507 -25.95 8.05 -6.28
CA PHE A 507 -26.29 7.93 -4.87
C PHE A 507 -26.89 6.56 -4.51
N ILE A 508 -26.62 6.11 -3.27
CA ILE A 508 -27.20 4.89 -2.70
C ILE A 508 -27.67 5.19 -1.28
N LEU A 509 -28.97 5.11 -1.05
CA LEU A 509 -29.61 5.42 0.22
C LEU A 509 -30.29 4.18 0.80
N ASP A 510 -30.17 3.97 2.12
CA ASP A 510 -30.83 2.87 2.82
C ASP A 510 -31.70 3.43 3.94
N GLU A 511 -33.00 3.51 3.69
CA GLU A 511 -33.99 4.07 4.60
C GLU A 511 -33.65 5.49 5.08
N ILE A 512 -34.18 6.49 4.44
CA ILE A 512 -34.00 7.89 4.87
C ILE A 512 -35.01 8.30 5.95
N LEU A 513 -34.63 9.31 6.74
CA LEU A 513 -35.43 9.92 7.80
C LEU A 513 -35.85 8.92 8.91
N LYS A 514 -34.89 8.09 9.36
CA LYS A 514 -35.14 7.08 10.42
C LYS A 514 -35.44 7.69 11.79
N GLY A 515 -35.04 8.94 12.03
CA GLY A 515 -35.13 9.62 13.34
C GLY A 515 -36.44 10.37 13.61
N THR A 516 -37.51 10.19 12.81
CA THR A 516 -38.80 10.90 12.99
C THR A 516 -39.98 9.93 13.02
N ASN A 517 -41.19 10.47 13.26
CA ASN A 517 -42.42 9.68 13.24
C ASN A 517 -42.75 9.15 11.83
N SER A 518 -43.54 8.08 11.74
CA SER A 518 -43.82 7.39 10.47
C SER A 518 -44.52 8.27 9.42
N ALA A 519 -45.41 9.19 9.83
CA ALA A 519 -46.10 10.07 8.91
C ALA A 519 -45.17 11.13 8.29
N ASP A 520 -44.33 11.76 9.13
CA ASP A 520 -43.33 12.73 8.66
C ASP A 520 -42.25 12.06 7.83
N LYS A 521 -41.83 10.82 8.20
CA LYS A 521 -40.87 10.01 7.43
C LYS A 521 -41.40 9.77 6.01
N SER A 522 -42.63 9.25 5.87
CA SER A 522 -43.23 8.96 4.56
C SER A 522 -43.34 10.20 3.69
N LYS A 523 -43.96 11.26 4.24
CA LYS A 523 -44.15 12.55 3.53
C LYS A 523 -42.82 13.21 3.18
N GLY A 524 -41.87 13.25 4.12
CA GLY A 524 -40.55 13.85 3.92
C GLY A 524 -39.73 13.10 2.86
N SER A 525 -39.78 11.76 2.90
CA SER A 525 -39.09 10.92 1.91
C SER A 525 -39.64 11.10 0.51
N LEU A 526 -40.96 11.16 0.37
CA LEU A 526 -41.63 11.44 -0.91
C LEU A 526 -41.18 12.78 -1.50
N LEU A 527 -41.33 13.87 -0.74
CA LEU A 527 -40.98 15.23 -1.18
C LEU A 527 -39.48 15.37 -1.51
N PHE A 528 -38.62 14.70 -0.74
CA PHE A 528 -37.17 14.68 -1.01
C PHE A 528 -36.86 13.95 -2.32
N LEU A 529 -37.46 12.80 -2.55
CA LEU A 529 -37.24 12.03 -3.78
C LEU A 529 -37.82 12.71 -5.00
N GLU A 530 -39.02 13.32 -4.91
CA GLU A 530 -39.55 14.14 -5.98
C GLU A 530 -38.57 15.23 -6.40
N LYS A 531 -37.97 15.90 -5.40
CA LYS A 531 -36.96 16.94 -5.66
C LYS A 531 -35.71 16.41 -6.32
N ILE A 532 -35.21 15.23 -5.90
CA ILE A 532 -34.05 14.56 -6.50
C ILE A 532 -34.35 14.14 -7.95
N VAL A 533 -35.54 13.59 -8.22
CA VAL A 533 -35.98 13.18 -9.57
C VAL A 533 -36.10 14.39 -10.48
N GLU A 534 -36.77 15.48 -10.04
CA GLU A 534 -36.88 16.75 -10.79
C GLU A 534 -35.50 17.32 -11.18
N LYS A 535 -34.50 17.14 -10.34
CA LYS A 535 -33.11 17.61 -10.58
C LYS A 535 -32.25 16.64 -11.35
N GLY A 536 -32.82 15.54 -11.84
CA GLY A 536 -32.11 14.53 -12.62
C GLY A 536 -31.13 13.68 -11.79
N GLY A 537 -31.41 13.51 -10.50
CA GLY A 537 -30.62 12.64 -9.63
C GLY A 537 -30.62 11.19 -10.10
N THR A 538 -29.51 10.49 -9.92
CA THR A 538 -29.32 9.12 -10.39
C THR A 538 -28.87 8.23 -9.24
N GLY A 539 -29.62 7.17 -8.94
CA GLY A 539 -29.23 6.29 -7.84
C GLY A 539 -30.28 5.29 -7.39
N LEU A 540 -30.02 4.75 -6.20
CA LEU A 540 -30.80 3.70 -5.56
C LEU A 540 -31.28 4.17 -4.19
N ILE A 541 -32.50 3.80 -3.83
CA ILE A 541 -33.01 3.94 -2.48
C ILE A 541 -33.70 2.67 -2.04
N ALA A 542 -33.27 2.09 -0.91
CA ALA A 542 -34.02 1.03 -0.25
C ALA A 542 -35.01 1.63 0.77
N THR A 543 -36.20 1.06 0.86
CA THR A 543 -37.25 1.50 1.78
C THR A 543 -38.15 0.35 2.20
N HIS A 544 -38.76 0.49 3.38
CA HIS A 544 -39.91 -0.32 3.80
C HIS A 544 -41.27 0.35 3.50
N ASP A 545 -41.23 1.62 3.10
CA ASP A 545 -42.44 2.37 2.78
C ASP A 545 -42.86 2.06 1.35
N THR A 546 -43.87 1.22 1.21
CA THR A 546 -44.45 0.85 -0.09
C THR A 546 -45.18 1.98 -0.80
N SER A 547 -45.53 3.08 -0.06
CA SER A 547 -46.19 4.26 -0.63
C SER A 547 -45.30 4.99 -1.64
N LEU A 548 -43.98 4.95 -1.44
CA LEU A 548 -42.99 5.52 -2.37
C LEU A 548 -43.00 4.83 -3.74
N GLY A 549 -43.47 3.61 -3.81
CA GLY A 549 -43.55 2.86 -5.08
C GLY A 549 -44.54 3.51 -6.10
N LYS A 550 -45.46 4.33 -5.64
CA LYS A 550 -46.40 5.08 -6.54
C LYS A 550 -45.66 6.08 -7.44
N MET A 551 -44.48 6.52 -7.04
CA MET A 551 -43.66 7.45 -7.82
C MET A 551 -43.30 6.94 -9.23
N GLU A 552 -43.28 5.64 -9.47
CA GLU A 552 -43.06 5.09 -10.81
C GLU A 552 -44.20 5.47 -11.75
N SER A 553 -45.45 5.47 -11.24
CA SER A 553 -46.61 5.88 -12.03
C SER A 553 -46.65 7.40 -12.29
N ASP A 554 -46.15 8.18 -11.33
CA ASP A 554 -46.10 9.64 -11.42
C ASP A 554 -44.90 10.12 -12.29
N HIS A 555 -43.81 9.34 -12.35
CA HIS A 555 -42.58 9.66 -13.09
C HIS A 555 -42.15 8.48 -14.00
N PRO A 556 -42.93 8.14 -15.02
CA PRO A 556 -42.66 6.98 -15.86
C PRO A 556 -41.31 7.13 -16.61
N GLY A 557 -40.49 6.10 -16.55
CA GLY A 557 -39.17 6.04 -17.19
C GLY A 557 -38.02 6.76 -16.46
N THR A 558 -38.32 7.50 -15.38
CA THR A 558 -37.33 8.12 -14.48
C THR A 558 -37.28 7.47 -13.11
N VAL A 559 -38.40 6.88 -12.67
CA VAL A 559 -38.46 6.06 -11.45
C VAL A 559 -38.76 4.61 -11.85
N ILE A 560 -38.07 3.66 -11.25
CA ILE A 560 -38.33 2.23 -11.42
C ILE A 560 -38.42 1.55 -10.04
N ASN A 561 -39.33 0.61 -9.91
CA ASN A 561 -39.48 -0.18 -8.69
C ASN A 561 -38.87 -1.56 -8.82
N LYS A 562 -38.13 -1.96 -7.81
CA LYS A 562 -37.67 -3.33 -7.60
C LYS A 562 -38.00 -3.76 -6.19
N CYS A 563 -38.03 -5.06 -5.95
CA CYS A 563 -38.29 -5.57 -4.62
C CYS A 563 -37.49 -6.84 -4.29
N PHE A 564 -37.37 -7.10 -3.00
CA PHE A 564 -36.97 -8.38 -2.46
C PHE A 564 -38.18 -9.01 -1.78
N GLU A 565 -38.66 -10.11 -2.35
CA GLU A 565 -39.78 -10.85 -1.78
C GLU A 565 -39.32 -11.91 -0.77
N ILE A 566 -40.24 -12.31 0.09
CA ILE A 566 -40.03 -13.40 1.02
C ILE A 566 -41.00 -14.53 0.70
N GLU A 567 -40.54 -15.77 0.77
CA GLU A 567 -41.39 -16.94 0.66
C GLU A 567 -41.75 -17.40 2.07
N ILE A 568 -43.06 -17.52 2.33
CA ILE A 568 -43.59 -18.06 3.58
C ILE A 568 -44.10 -19.46 3.24
N ASP A 569 -43.43 -20.48 3.77
CA ASP A 569 -43.79 -21.89 3.63
C ASP A 569 -44.16 -22.46 4.99
N GLY A 570 -45.47 -22.41 5.28
CA GLY A 570 -46.03 -22.78 6.60
C GLY A 570 -45.50 -21.88 7.71
N GLU A 571 -44.73 -22.46 8.63
CA GLU A 571 -44.12 -21.75 9.78
C GLU A 571 -42.72 -21.23 9.48
N ASN A 572 -42.16 -21.43 8.25
CA ASN A 572 -40.82 -21.03 7.92
C ASN A 572 -40.81 -19.87 6.92
N ILE A 573 -39.89 -18.91 7.15
CA ILE A 573 -39.56 -17.88 6.16
C ILE A 573 -38.31 -18.31 5.40
N ARG A 574 -38.38 -18.28 4.08
CA ARG A 574 -37.23 -18.45 3.19
C ARG A 574 -36.89 -17.13 2.53
N PHE A 575 -35.63 -16.81 2.51
CA PHE A 575 -35.07 -15.66 1.80
C PHE A 575 -34.27 -16.18 0.62
N ASP A 576 -34.73 -15.90 -0.60
CA ASP A 576 -34.01 -16.24 -1.83
C ASP A 576 -32.92 -15.22 -2.18
N TYR A 577 -33.00 -14.02 -1.56
CA TYR A 577 -32.09 -12.87 -1.83
C TYR A 577 -32.05 -12.46 -3.31
N LYS A 578 -33.13 -12.71 -4.06
CA LYS A 578 -33.26 -12.34 -5.46
C LYS A 578 -34.07 -11.05 -5.61
N ILE A 579 -33.49 -10.11 -6.39
CA ILE A 579 -34.19 -8.88 -6.76
C ILE A 579 -35.21 -9.18 -7.86
N GLN A 580 -36.41 -8.61 -7.71
CA GLN A 580 -37.54 -8.79 -8.63
C GLN A 580 -38.09 -7.44 -9.06
N GLU A 581 -38.90 -7.43 -10.11
CA GLU A 581 -39.60 -6.23 -10.59
C GLU A 581 -40.79 -5.88 -9.67
N GLY A 582 -41.05 -4.60 -9.50
CA GLY A 582 -42.23 -4.10 -8.81
C GLY A 582 -42.03 -3.81 -7.32
N ILE A 583 -43.13 -3.84 -6.54
CA ILE A 583 -43.19 -3.45 -5.14
C ILE A 583 -43.51 -4.68 -4.30
N THR A 584 -42.84 -4.85 -3.15
CA THR A 584 -43.12 -5.96 -2.23
C THR A 584 -44.55 -5.91 -1.70
N GLN A 585 -45.18 -7.08 -1.67
CA GLN A 585 -46.54 -7.26 -1.15
C GLN A 585 -46.57 -7.89 0.25
N LYS A 586 -45.45 -8.43 0.72
CA LYS A 586 -45.37 -9.20 1.96
C LYS A 586 -44.46 -8.51 2.98
N MET A 587 -45.00 -8.33 4.21
CA MET A 587 -44.28 -7.84 5.38
C MET A 587 -44.13 -9.01 6.38
N ASN A 588 -42.95 -9.09 7.06
CA ASN A 588 -42.62 -10.25 7.89
C ASN A 588 -42.51 -9.94 9.40
N ALA A 589 -42.63 -8.70 9.84
CA ALA A 589 -42.34 -8.33 11.22
C ALA A 589 -43.25 -9.07 12.23
N VAL A 590 -44.57 -9.05 12.02
CA VAL A 590 -45.53 -9.70 12.89
C VAL A 590 -45.34 -11.23 12.87
N PHE A 591 -45.07 -11.80 11.70
CA PHE A 591 -44.79 -13.21 11.54
C PHE A 591 -43.56 -13.66 12.33
N LEU A 592 -42.46 -12.90 12.21
CA LEU A 592 -41.23 -13.18 12.97
C LEU A 592 -41.42 -13.03 14.47
N MET A 593 -42.21 -12.06 14.95
CA MET A 593 -42.54 -11.90 16.37
C MET A 593 -43.35 -13.08 16.89
N ASN A 594 -44.30 -13.59 16.11
CA ASN A 594 -45.04 -14.81 16.46
C ASN A 594 -44.09 -16.02 16.51
N GLN A 595 -43.23 -16.21 15.50
CA GLN A 595 -42.29 -17.34 15.48
C GLN A 595 -41.29 -17.31 16.64
N MET A 596 -40.91 -16.13 17.11
CA MET A 596 -40.03 -15.95 18.28
C MET A 596 -40.76 -16.01 19.61
N GLY A 597 -42.09 -16.25 19.64
CA GLY A 597 -42.88 -16.29 20.86
C GLY A 597 -42.99 -14.94 21.58
N ILE A 598 -42.93 -13.84 20.83
CA ILE A 598 -43.00 -12.48 21.39
C ILE A 598 -44.45 -11.97 21.47
N LEU A 599 -45.34 -12.52 20.65
CA LEU A 599 -46.73 -12.10 20.52
C LEU A 599 -47.75 -13.14 21.08
N ASP A 600 -47.38 -14.04 21.95
CA ASP A 600 -48.27 -15.00 22.62
C ASP A 600 -49.15 -14.34 23.67
#